data_6a6751a65ded49c10e2627bddb758573
#
_entry.id   6a6751a65ded49c10e2627bddb758573
#
_cell.length_a   1.000
_cell.length_b   1.000
_cell.length_c   1.000
_cell.angle_alpha   90.00
_cell.angle_beta   90.00
_cell.angle_gamma   90.00
#
_symmetry.space_group_name_H-M   'P 1'
#
loop_
_entity.id
_entity.type
_entity.pdbx_description
1 polymer ?
#
loop_
_entity_poly.entity_id
_entity_poly.type
_entity_poly.pdbx_seq_one_letter_code
_entity_poly.pdbx_strand_id
1 'polypeptide(L)'
;VPAGGGGLISGVAACAKQINPRIQIIGVQAEGAPAIANSFRTGERTPSDTVHTIADGIAVKTPGEKTFEYIKQYVDRVVTVSDDEIASAVLLLLERCKQVVETSGAAPLAAVLNNKVDVKGKKVVCVLSGGNIDVSFIHKIVEKGLITRCRQLKFSVLMPDAPGALEHFSHIVAQQNANIILFQHDRVQ
;
A
#
# COMPACT_ATOMS: atom_id res chain seq x y z
N VAL A 1 5.11 10.65 5.27
CA VAL A 1 6.00 10.77 4.10
C VAL A 1 6.49 9.39 3.72
N PRO A 2 6.48 8.99 2.42
CA PRO A 2 7.02 7.68 2.03
C PRO A 2 8.54 7.64 2.23
N ALA A 3 9.06 6.49 2.64
CA ALA A 3 10.46 6.31 3.00
C ALA A 3 11.06 5.07 2.33
N GLY A 4 11.82 5.26 1.25
CA GLY A 4 12.65 4.23 0.60
C GLY A 4 14.11 4.32 1.08
N GLY A 5 14.99 4.89 0.27
CA GLY A 5 16.40 5.17 0.66
C GLY A 5 16.56 6.32 1.63
N GLY A 6 15.49 7.04 1.95
CA GLY A 6 15.45 8.12 2.94
C GLY A 6 15.59 9.53 2.37
N GLY A 7 15.86 9.71 1.06
CA GLY A 7 16.09 11.03 0.47
C GLY A 7 14.93 12.01 0.67
N LEU A 8 13.72 11.62 0.28
CA LEU A 8 12.56 12.49 0.38
C LEU A 8 12.23 12.83 1.85
N ILE A 9 12.13 11.81 2.71
CA ILE A 9 11.72 12.02 4.09
C ILE A 9 12.76 12.83 4.88
N SER A 10 14.06 12.62 4.66
CA SER A 10 15.10 13.40 5.34
C SER A 10 15.04 14.88 4.98
N GLY A 11 14.83 15.20 3.68
CA GLY A 11 14.66 16.58 3.23
C GLY A 11 13.41 17.25 3.79
N VAL A 12 12.26 16.56 3.70
CA VAL A 12 10.98 17.06 4.24
C VAL A 12 11.07 17.26 5.76
N ALA A 13 11.64 16.29 6.48
CA ALA A 13 11.76 16.34 7.93
C ALA A 13 12.66 17.49 8.38
N ALA A 14 13.85 17.61 7.81
CA ALA A 14 14.79 18.68 8.14
C ALA A 14 14.19 20.06 7.90
N CYS A 15 13.54 20.27 6.74
CA CYS A 15 12.91 21.54 6.43
C CYS A 15 11.73 21.84 7.37
N ALA A 16 10.82 20.90 7.55
CA ALA A 16 9.62 21.11 8.37
C ALA A 16 9.96 21.38 9.84
N LYS A 17 10.96 20.67 10.41
CA LYS A 17 11.40 20.86 11.79
C LYS A 17 12.09 22.21 12.01
N GLN A 18 12.77 22.75 11.00
CA GLN A 18 13.34 24.09 11.06
C GLN A 18 12.27 25.19 11.03
N ILE A 19 11.20 24.99 10.29
CA ILE A 19 10.08 25.95 10.22
C ILE A 19 9.23 25.87 11.49
N ASN A 20 8.89 24.65 11.91
CA ASN A 20 8.11 24.42 13.12
C ASN A 20 8.49 23.08 13.77
N PRO A 21 9.29 23.10 14.85
CA PRO A 21 9.74 21.86 15.50
C PRO A 21 8.63 21.01 16.12
N ARG A 22 7.40 21.55 16.27
CA ARG A 22 6.25 20.81 16.79
C ARG A 22 5.57 19.92 15.73
N ILE A 23 5.90 20.08 14.45
CA ILE A 23 5.37 19.19 13.40
C ILE A 23 5.92 17.79 13.63
N GLN A 24 5.02 16.82 13.71
CA GLN A 24 5.40 15.40 13.77
C GLN A 24 5.63 14.86 12.36
N ILE A 25 6.79 14.31 12.12
CA ILE A 25 7.16 13.68 10.84
C ILE A 25 7.13 12.17 10.99
N ILE A 26 6.27 11.54 10.19
CA ILE A 26 6.08 10.09 10.22
C ILE A 26 6.52 9.50 8.88
N GLY A 27 7.47 8.60 8.94
CA GLY A 27 7.91 7.79 7.80
C GLY A 27 6.97 6.61 7.58
N VAL A 28 6.71 6.30 6.31
CA VAL A 28 5.90 5.13 5.93
C VAL A 28 6.67 4.28 4.96
N GLN A 29 6.85 3.01 5.30
CA GLN A 29 7.47 1.98 4.45
C GLN A 29 6.49 0.86 4.12
N ALA A 30 6.80 0.11 3.08
CA ALA A 30 6.13 -1.17 2.83
C ALA A 30 6.64 -2.24 3.82
N GLU A 31 5.74 -3.09 4.32
CA GLU A 31 6.10 -4.22 5.20
C GLU A 31 7.09 -5.18 4.53
N GLY A 32 7.01 -5.34 3.21
CA GLY A 32 7.94 -6.16 2.44
C GLY A 32 9.32 -5.53 2.18
N ALA A 33 9.56 -4.28 2.63
CA ALA A 33 10.84 -3.58 2.51
C ALA A 33 11.10 -2.64 3.71
N PRO A 34 11.18 -3.16 4.96
CA PRO A 34 11.13 -2.36 6.18
C PRO A 34 12.51 -1.86 6.65
N ALA A 35 13.49 -1.65 5.77
CA ALA A 35 14.87 -1.35 6.14
C ALA A 35 15.02 -0.11 7.04
N ILE A 36 14.31 1.01 6.72
CA ILE A 36 14.34 2.21 7.57
C ILE A 36 13.58 1.96 8.89
N ALA A 37 12.44 1.27 8.87
CA ALA A 37 11.69 1.00 10.08
C ALA A 37 12.49 0.14 11.08
N ASN A 38 13.17 -0.88 10.58
CA ASN A 38 14.06 -1.71 11.38
C ASN A 38 15.27 -0.92 11.91
N SER A 39 15.94 -0.18 11.03
CA SER A 39 17.09 0.66 11.40
C SER A 39 16.71 1.76 12.41
N PHE A 40 15.53 2.38 12.24
CA PHE A 40 15.02 3.40 13.15
C PHE A 40 14.75 2.84 14.57
N ARG A 41 14.21 1.62 14.63
CA ARG A 41 13.93 0.94 15.90
C ARG A 41 15.20 0.55 16.66
N THR A 42 16.23 0.11 15.95
CA THR A 42 17.52 -0.29 16.55
C THR A 42 18.48 0.86 16.79
N GLY A 43 18.29 1.99 16.09
CA GLY A 43 19.23 3.11 16.06
C GLY A 43 20.43 2.91 15.12
N GLU A 44 20.54 1.71 14.54
CA GLU A 44 21.66 1.32 13.66
C GLU A 44 21.17 1.07 12.24
N ARG A 45 21.93 1.53 11.26
CA ARG A 45 21.62 1.32 9.84
C ARG A 45 21.86 -0.13 9.46
N THR A 46 20.77 -0.88 9.30
CA THR A 46 20.80 -2.30 8.92
C THR A 46 20.07 -2.54 7.59
N PRO A 47 20.60 -3.39 6.72
CA PRO A 47 19.86 -3.81 5.52
C PRO A 47 18.66 -4.68 5.90
N SER A 48 17.67 -4.72 5.02
CA SER A 48 16.59 -5.71 5.08
C SER A 48 17.04 -7.01 4.42
N ASP A 49 16.68 -8.15 4.97
CA ASP A 49 17.01 -9.46 4.38
C ASP A 49 16.29 -9.67 3.05
N THR A 50 15.05 -9.24 3.00
CA THR A 50 14.19 -9.36 1.82
C THR A 50 13.64 -8.00 1.39
N VAL A 51 13.43 -7.86 0.08
CA VAL A 51 12.71 -6.72 -0.52
C VAL A 51 11.68 -7.28 -1.49
N HIS A 52 10.43 -7.31 -1.05
CA HIS A 52 9.32 -7.80 -1.86
C HIS A 52 8.07 -6.98 -1.59
N THR A 53 7.74 -6.05 -2.49
CA THR A 53 6.56 -5.18 -2.39
C THR A 53 6.16 -4.64 -3.75
N ILE A 54 4.90 -4.29 -3.91
CA ILE A 54 4.39 -3.57 -5.08
C ILE A 54 4.84 -2.10 -5.10
N ALA A 55 5.35 -1.57 -4.00
CA ALA A 55 5.80 -0.19 -3.87
C ALA A 55 7.29 -0.06 -4.23
N ASP A 56 7.61 -0.21 -5.51
CA ASP A 56 8.96 -0.25 -6.07
C ASP A 56 9.80 0.99 -5.73
N GLY A 57 9.23 2.19 -5.76
CA GLY A 57 9.91 3.44 -5.41
C GLY A 57 10.36 3.53 -3.94
N ILE A 58 9.83 2.67 -3.05
CA ILE A 58 10.30 2.53 -1.66
C ILE A 58 10.85 1.12 -1.36
N ALA A 59 11.01 0.28 -2.36
CA ALA A 59 11.57 -1.07 -2.26
C ALA A 59 13.11 -1.02 -2.14
N VAL A 60 13.61 -0.50 -1.04
CA VAL A 60 15.05 -0.27 -0.83
C VAL A 60 15.59 -1.21 0.23
N LYS A 61 16.63 -1.97 -0.14
CA LYS A 61 17.26 -2.96 0.76
C LYS A 61 18.03 -2.32 1.91
N THR A 62 18.69 -1.19 1.66
CA THR A 62 19.57 -0.55 2.65
C THR A 62 19.31 0.94 2.70
N PRO A 63 19.02 1.55 3.85
CA PRO A 63 18.89 2.99 3.97
C PRO A 63 20.17 3.70 3.53
N GLY A 64 20.05 4.89 2.93
CA GLY A 64 21.22 5.70 2.62
C GLY A 64 21.95 6.12 3.92
N GLU A 65 23.26 6.18 3.90
CA GLU A 65 24.06 6.50 5.08
C GLU A 65 23.74 7.92 5.59
N LYS A 66 23.92 8.91 4.74
CA LYS A 66 23.64 10.32 5.10
C LYS A 66 22.16 10.55 5.42
N THR A 67 21.26 9.96 4.65
CA THR A 67 19.83 10.15 4.86
C THR A 67 19.35 9.54 6.17
N PHE A 68 19.94 8.44 6.60
CA PHE A 68 19.59 7.81 7.86
C PHE A 68 19.96 8.67 9.08
N GLU A 69 21.09 9.40 9.04
CA GLU A 69 21.44 10.35 10.10
C GLU A 69 20.38 11.46 10.25
N TYR A 70 19.91 12.02 9.12
CA TYR A 70 18.81 12.99 9.14
C TYR A 70 17.50 12.38 9.65
N ILE A 71 17.20 11.12 9.29
CA ILE A 71 16.01 10.43 9.77
C ILE A 71 16.06 10.27 11.28
N LYS A 72 17.18 9.83 11.85
CA LYS A 72 17.36 9.74 13.31
C LYS A 72 17.16 11.08 14.03
N GLN A 73 17.58 12.17 13.40
CA GLN A 73 17.51 13.50 14.00
C GLN A 73 16.14 14.15 13.90
N TYR A 74 15.40 13.97 12.80
CA TYR A 74 14.25 14.79 12.47
C TYR A 74 12.95 14.02 12.29
N VAL A 75 12.97 12.71 12.17
CA VAL A 75 11.77 11.88 12.05
C VAL A 75 11.32 11.41 13.42
N ASP A 76 10.05 11.59 13.73
CA ASP A 76 9.51 11.22 15.04
C ASP A 76 9.10 9.75 15.13
N ARG A 77 8.68 9.16 14.01
CA ARG A 77 8.19 7.79 13.95
C ARG A 77 8.30 7.21 12.55
N VAL A 78 8.46 5.89 12.45
CA VAL A 78 8.35 5.13 11.20
C VAL A 78 7.33 4.01 11.40
N VAL A 79 6.42 3.87 10.44
CA VAL A 79 5.39 2.81 10.40
C VAL A 79 5.46 2.05 9.09
N THR A 80 4.90 0.85 9.07
CA THR A 80 4.80 0.03 7.87
C THR A 80 3.37 -0.22 7.46
N VAL A 81 3.16 -0.40 6.16
CA VAL A 81 1.88 -0.74 5.53
C VAL A 81 2.04 -1.94 4.62
N SER A 82 1.01 -2.76 4.51
CA SER A 82 1.01 -3.90 3.61
C SER A 82 0.73 -3.47 2.15
N ASP A 83 1.06 -4.35 1.20
CA ASP A 83 0.76 -4.14 -0.21
C ASP A 83 -0.75 -4.01 -0.48
N ASP A 84 -1.59 -4.70 0.29
CA ASP A 84 -3.05 -4.62 0.18
C ASP A 84 -3.58 -3.26 0.67
N GLU A 85 -3.01 -2.73 1.74
CA GLU A 85 -3.31 -1.40 2.26
C GLU A 85 -2.91 -0.32 1.24
N ILE A 86 -1.74 -0.48 0.59
CA ILE A 86 -1.26 0.42 -0.47
C ILE A 86 -2.19 0.37 -1.68
N ALA A 87 -2.54 -0.82 -2.17
CA ALA A 87 -3.44 -0.98 -3.32
C ALA A 87 -4.81 -0.34 -3.06
N SER A 88 -5.35 -0.50 -1.83
CA SER A 88 -6.58 0.17 -1.41
C SER A 88 -6.48 1.69 -1.41
N ALA A 89 -5.34 2.24 -1.03
CA ALA A 89 -5.10 3.69 -1.04
C ALA A 89 -5.01 4.24 -2.47
N VAL A 90 -4.30 3.53 -3.38
CA VAL A 90 -4.24 3.89 -4.81
C VAL A 90 -5.64 3.90 -5.42
N LEU A 91 -6.44 2.85 -5.17
CA LEU A 91 -7.81 2.77 -5.66
C LEU A 91 -8.66 3.94 -5.16
N LEU A 92 -8.54 4.31 -3.89
CA LEU A 92 -9.27 5.43 -3.32
C LEU A 92 -8.89 6.76 -3.97
N LEU A 93 -7.59 7.01 -4.19
CA LEU A 93 -7.11 8.22 -4.87
C LEU A 93 -7.64 8.30 -6.29
N LEU A 94 -7.63 7.19 -7.03
CA LEU A 94 -8.17 7.10 -8.38
C LEU A 94 -9.68 7.36 -8.40
N GLU A 95 -10.45 6.72 -7.52
CA GLU A 95 -11.91 6.80 -7.50
C GLU A 95 -12.44 8.12 -6.96
N ARG A 96 -11.87 8.63 -5.89
CA ARG A 96 -12.41 9.82 -5.18
C ARG A 96 -11.74 11.12 -5.58
N CYS A 97 -10.43 11.08 -5.80
CA CYS A 97 -9.65 12.28 -6.11
C CYS A 97 -9.34 12.42 -7.59
N LYS A 98 -9.56 11.38 -8.41
CA LYS A 98 -9.18 11.32 -9.82
C LYS A 98 -7.68 11.54 -10.03
N GLN A 99 -6.88 11.12 -9.07
CA GLN A 99 -5.43 11.21 -9.10
C GLN A 99 -4.80 9.86 -9.33
N VAL A 100 -3.90 9.79 -10.31
CA VAL A 100 -3.04 8.63 -10.54
C VAL A 100 -1.77 8.85 -9.74
N VAL A 101 -1.61 8.08 -8.68
CA VAL A 101 -0.45 8.11 -7.79
C VAL A 101 0.19 6.72 -7.79
N GLU A 102 1.51 6.66 -7.91
CA GLU A 102 2.24 5.39 -7.81
C GLU A 102 2.08 4.75 -6.43
N THR A 103 2.29 3.45 -6.33
CA THR A 103 2.13 2.68 -5.09
C THR A 103 2.96 3.24 -3.93
N SER A 104 4.20 3.61 -4.19
CA SER A 104 5.09 4.23 -3.19
C SER A 104 4.56 5.57 -2.69
N GLY A 105 4.01 6.39 -3.58
CA GLY A 105 3.42 7.69 -3.26
C GLY A 105 2.12 7.59 -2.47
N ALA A 106 1.38 6.48 -2.61
CA ALA A 106 0.13 6.25 -1.88
C ALA A 106 0.33 5.67 -0.47
N ALA A 107 1.51 5.18 -0.12
CA ALA A 107 1.81 4.56 1.17
C ALA A 107 1.45 5.45 2.39
N PRO A 108 1.69 6.78 2.40
CA PRO A 108 1.28 7.62 3.52
C PRO A 108 -0.23 7.66 3.75
N LEU A 109 -1.01 7.67 2.67
CA LEU A 109 -2.47 7.59 2.78
C LEU A 109 -2.91 6.23 3.31
N ALA A 110 -2.27 5.14 2.87
CA ALA A 110 -2.52 3.79 3.39
C ALA A 110 -2.33 3.73 4.91
N ALA A 111 -1.28 4.34 5.45
CA ALA A 111 -1.03 4.38 6.88
C ALA A 111 -2.14 5.11 7.68
N VAL A 112 -2.69 6.19 7.11
CA VAL A 112 -3.81 6.92 7.72
C VAL A 112 -5.10 6.11 7.67
N LEU A 113 -5.44 5.54 6.51
CA LEU A 113 -6.67 4.77 6.31
C LEU A 113 -6.75 3.53 7.19
N ASN A 114 -5.61 2.92 7.50
CA ASN A 114 -5.53 1.68 8.27
C ASN A 114 -5.10 1.91 9.74
N ASN A 115 -5.27 3.14 10.24
CA ASN A 115 -5.02 3.50 11.64
C ASN A 115 -3.61 3.16 12.15
N LYS A 116 -2.59 3.10 11.26
CA LYS A 116 -1.20 2.93 11.68
C LYS A 116 -0.68 4.16 12.44
N VAL A 117 -1.38 5.28 12.28
CA VAL A 117 -1.08 6.57 12.93
C VAL A 117 -2.36 7.14 13.55
N ASP A 118 -2.27 7.58 14.79
CA ASP A 118 -3.38 8.32 15.42
C ASP A 118 -3.48 9.73 14.83
N VAL A 119 -4.57 9.97 14.10
CA VAL A 119 -4.85 11.25 13.41
C VAL A 119 -6.06 11.99 13.96
N LYS A 120 -6.72 11.43 14.99
CA LYS A 120 -7.95 12.00 15.54
C LYS A 120 -7.72 13.40 16.11
N GLY A 121 -8.46 14.38 15.60
CA GLY A 121 -8.35 15.78 16.03
C GLY A 121 -7.07 16.50 15.56
N LYS A 122 -6.30 15.92 14.63
CA LYS A 122 -5.05 16.49 14.13
C LYS A 122 -5.20 16.97 12.69
N LYS A 123 -4.42 17.97 12.31
CA LYS A 123 -4.22 18.35 10.90
C LYS A 123 -3.14 17.46 10.31
N VAL A 124 -3.48 16.68 9.31
CA VAL A 124 -2.59 15.68 8.70
C VAL A 124 -2.35 16.02 7.23
N VAL A 125 -1.10 15.92 6.81
CA VAL A 125 -0.68 16.05 5.43
C VAL A 125 -0.03 14.74 4.99
N CYS A 126 -0.63 14.08 3.99
CA CYS A 126 -0.01 12.95 3.31
C CYS A 126 0.76 13.47 2.09
N VAL A 127 2.05 13.18 2.02
CA VAL A 127 2.86 13.50 0.84
C VAL A 127 2.61 12.43 -0.21
N LEU A 128 1.84 12.76 -1.24
CA LEU A 128 1.62 11.92 -2.40
C LEU A 128 2.74 12.19 -3.41
N SER A 129 3.79 11.40 -3.33
CA SER A 129 5.00 11.59 -4.13
C SER A 129 5.04 10.64 -5.32
N GLY A 130 5.11 11.20 -6.52
CA GLY A 130 5.29 10.42 -7.73
C GLY A 130 4.00 9.89 -8.36
N GLY A 131 4.11 9.68 -9.68
CA GLY A 131 3.05 9.14 -10.52
C GLY A 131 3.63 8.24 -11.63
N ASN A 132 4.88 7.78 -11.45
CA ASN A 132 5.55 6.89 -12.40
C ASN A 132 5.03 5.46 -12.25
N ILE A 133 3.85 5.22 -12.76
CA ILE A 133 3.19 3.92 -12.71
C ILE A 133 2.90 3.43 -14.14
N ASP A 134 3.24 2.18 -14.42
CA ASP A 134 2.87 1.54 -15.67
C ASP A 134 1.36 1.34 -15.75
N VAL A 135 0.76 1.76 -16.85
CA VAL A 135 -0.69 1.63 -17.08
C VAL A 135 -1.13 0.17 -17.02
N SER A 136 -0.32 -0.76 -17.50
CA SER A 136 -0.60 -2.19 -17.41
C SER A 136 -0.62 -2.69 -15.96
N PHE A 137 0.13 -2.04 -15.08
CA PHE A 137 0.18 -2.36 -13.66
C PHE A 137 -1.01 -1.78 -12.89
N ILE A 138 -1.57 -0.65 -13.33
CA ILE A 138 -2.78 -0.05 -12.72
C ILE A 138 -3.92 -1.06 -12.67
N HIS A 139 -4.13 -1.86 -13.73
CA HIS A 139 -5.15 -2.89 -13.76
C HIS A 139 -5.02 -3.87 -12.57
N LYS A 140 -3.82 -4.38 -12.33
CA LYS A 140 -3.53 -5.32 -11.23
C LYS A 140 -3.77 -4.69 -9.86
N ILE A 141 -3.38 -3.42 -9.70
CA ILE A 141 -3.59 -2.67 -8.44
C ILE A 141 -5.07 -2.44 -8.19
N VAL A 142 -5.82 -2.05 -9.23
CA VAL A 142 -7.28 -1.84 -9.13
C VAL A 142 -7.97 -3.16 -8.76
N GLU A 143 -7.65 -4.26 -9.43
CA GLU A 143 -8.20 -5.60 -9.11
C GLU A 143 -7.91 -5.97 -7.65
N LYS A 144 -6.66 -5.84 -7.22
CA LYS A 144 -6.25 -6.11 -5.84
C LYS A 144 -6.97 -5.22 -4.83
N GLY A 145 -7.08 -3.94 -5.11
CA GLY A 145 -7.79 -2.98 -4.26
C GLY A 145 -9.30 -3.25 -4.17
N LEU A 146 -9.93 -3.72 -5.24
CA LEU A 146 -11.33 -4.13 -5.26
C LEU A 146 -11.56 -5.37 -4.38
N ILE A 147 -10.68 -6.36 -4.46
CA ILE A 147 -10.75 -7.58 -3.63
C ILE A 147 -10.57 -7.22 -2.15
N THR A 148 -9.54 -6.45 -1.81
CA THR A 148 -9.25 -6.05 -0.43
C THR A 148 -10.40 -5.25 0.21
N ARG A 149 -11.13 -4.49 -0.61
CA ARG A 149 -12.32 -3.74 -0.17
C ARG A 149 -13.64 -4.54 -0.24
N CYS A 150 -13.56 -5.85 -0.42
CA CYS A 150 -14.73 -6.74 -0.53
C CYS A 150 -15.75 -6.32 -1.61
N ARG A 151 -15.28 -5.64 -2.67
CA ARG A 151 -16.11 -5.23 -3.82
C ARG A 151 -16.07 -6.25 -4.96
N GLN A 152 -15.09 -7.14 -4.92
CA GLN A 152 -14.93 -8.26 -5.84
C GLN A 152 -14.48 -9.48 -5.05
N LEU A 153 -15.03 -10.63 -5.38
CA LEU A 153 -14.69 -11.92 -4.82
C LEU A 153 -14.18 -12.83 -5.94
N LYS A 154 -13.04 -13.49 -5.72
CA LYS A 154 -12.50 -14.51 -6.60
C LYS A 154 -12.39 -15.81 -5.82
N PHE A 155 -13.03 -16.86 -6.31
CA PHE A 155 -13.02 -18.18 -5.66
C PHE A 155 -13.14 -19.28 -6.69
N SER A 156 -12.78 -20.49 -6.30
CA SER A 156 -12.95 -21.70 -7.10
C SER A 156 -13.96 -22.60 -6.42
N VAL A 157 -14.85 -23.20 -7.19
CA VAL A 157 -15.85 -24.13 -6.71
C VAL A 157 -15.67 -25.46 -7.45
N LEU A 158 -15.61 -26.55 -6.71
CA LEU A 158 -15.69 -27.88 -7.27
C LEU A 158 -17.17 -28.28 -7.40
N MET A 159 -17.59 -28.58 -8.61
CA MET A 159 -18.98 -28.96 -8.90
C MET A 159 -19.05 -30.31 -9.59
N PRO A 160 -20.15 -31.09 -9.43
CA PRO A 160 -20.37 -32.29 -10.22
C PRO A 160 -20.42 -31.93 -11.72
N ASP A 161 -19.81 -32.75 -12.58
CA ASP A 161 -19.92 -32.61 -14.03
C ASP A 161 -21.25 -33.25 -14.49
N ALA A 162 -22.35 -32.54 -14.24
CA ALA A 162 -23.69 -32.97 -14.56
C ALA A 162 -24.53 -31.83 -15.15
N PRO A 163 -25.45 -32.12 -16.06
CA PRO A 163 -26.41 -31.12 -16.58
C PRO A 163 -27.13 -30.41 -15.43
N GLY A 164 -27.21 -29.06 -15.51
CA GLY A 164 -27.88 -28.23 -14.51
C GLY A 164 -26.98 -27.77 -13.33
N ALA A 165 -25.81 -28.33 -13.12
CA ALA A 165 -24.93 -27.93 -11.99
C ALA A 165 -24.55 -26.45 -12.07
N LEU A 166 -24.18 -25.94 -13.26
CA LEU A 166 -23.85 -24.54 -13.47
C LEU A 166 -25.07 -23.62 -13.31
N GLU A 167 -26.24 -24.05 -13.78
CA GLU A 167 -27.49 -23.31 -13.60
C GLU A 167 -27.80 -23.13 -12.11
N HIS A 168 -27.70 -24.19 -11.34
CA HIS A 168 -27.93 -24.14 -9.88
C HIS A 168 -26.96 -23.21 -9.20
N PHE A 169 -25.67 -23.28 -9.54
CA PHE A 169 -24.67 -22.39 -9.01
C PHE A 169 -24.95 -20.92 -9.34
N SER A 170 -25.23 -20.59 -10.60
CA SER A 170 -25.53 -19.22 -11.01
C SER A 170 -26.83 -18.68 -10.37
N HIS A 171 -27.80 -19.54 -10.13
CA HIS A 171 -29.01 -19.19 -9.40
C HIS A 171 -28.72 -18.79 -7.95
N ILE A 172 -27.88 -19.55 -7.25
CA ILE A 172 -27.44 -19.23 -5.87
C ILE A 172 -26.75 -17.86 -5.83
N VAL A 173 -25.85 -17.60 -6.78
CA VAL A 173 -25.14 -16.32 -6.86
C VAL A 173 -26.11 -15.15 -7.09
N ALA A 174 -27.07 -15.33 -8.00
CA ALA A 174 -28.10 -14.33 -8.30
C ALA A 174 -28.99 -14.02 -7.10
N GLN A 175 -29.36 -15.03 -6.29
CA GLN A 175 -30.14 -14.83 -5.06
C GLN A 175 -29.45 -13.94 -4.04
N GLN A 176 -28.12 -13.85 -4.09
CA GLN A 176 -27.32 -12.98 -3.22
C GLN A 176 -27.10 -11.56 -3.82
N ASN A 177 -27.84 -11.20 -4.88
CA ASN A 177 -27.62 -9.96 -5.65
C ASN A 177 -26.18 -9.76 -6.13
N ALA A 178 -25.45 -10.85 -6.33
CA ALA A 178 -24.11 -10.83 -6.87
C ALA A 178 -24.13 -11.02 -8.39
N ASN A 179 -23.18 -10.36 -9.08
CA ASN A 179 -23.02 -10.50 -10.52
C ASN A 179 -21.74 -11.27 -10.84
N ILE A 180 -21.83 -12.20 -11.78
CA ILE A 180 -20.65 -12.94 -12.27
C ILE A 180 -19.99 -12.09 -13.36
N ILE A 181 -18.79 -11.59 -13.05
CA ILE A 181 -18.00 -10.74 -13.98
C ILE A 181 -17.14 -11.60 -14.90
N LEU A 182 -16.60 -12.69 -14.37
CA LEU A 182 -15.77 -13.63 -15.10
C LEU A 182 -16.07 -15.04 -14.62
N PHE A 183 -16.24 -15.97 -15.56
CA PHE A 183 -16.41 -17.38 -15.28
C PHE A 183 -15.39 -18.18 -16.10
N GLN A 184 -14.65 -19.05 -15.44
CA GLN A 184 -13.75 -20.00 -16.08
C GLN A 184 -14.14 -21.40 -15.62
N HIS A 185 -14.32 -22.32 -16.58
CA HIS A 185 -14.68 -23.70 -16.32
C HIS A 185 -13.56 -24.62 -16.78
N ASP A 186 -12.94 -25.29 -15.85
CA ASP A 186 -11.91 -26.30 -16.10
C ASP A 186 -12.47 -27.67 -15.70
N ARG A 187 -12.40 -28.66 -16.61
CA ARG A 187 -12.70 -30.05 -16.28
C ARG A 187 -11.45 -30.71 -15.73
N VAL A 188 -11.51 -31.11 -14.48
CA VAL A 188 -10.47 -31.95 -13.89
C VAL A 188 -10.68 -33.38 -14.44
N GLN A 189 -9.71 -33.86 -15.21
CA GLN A 189 -9.69 -35.26 -15.69
C GLN A 189 -9.29 -36.20 -14.56
#